data_e43d8312de43e14e7c4956073006e38e
#
_entry.id   e43d8312de43e14e7c4956073006e38e
#
_cell.length_a   1.000
_cell.length_b   1.000
_cell.length_c   1.000
_cell.angle_alpha   90.00
_cell.angle_beta   90.00
_cell.angle_gamma   90.00
#
_symmetry.space_group_name_H-M   'P 1'
#
loop_
_entity.id
_entity.type
_entity.pdbx_description
1 polymer ?
#
loop_
_entity_poly.entity_id
_entity_poly.type
_entity_poly.pdbx_seq_one_letter_code
_entity_poly.pdbx_strand_id
1 'polypeptide(L)'
;MVEEKGLIVFQDRKIRRTWFNDEWWFSIIDVITVLMDSERARKYWSDLKVKLSEEGFEVSEKIGQLKLVAEDGKLRLTDCATTKNMFRIIQSIPSPKVEPLKQWLAQVGYDRVEEIQNPELTQKRMKELYKAKGYSEDWIEKRVRGIAIRDELTDEWKKRDVGSEREYAILTAEISKATFGMTPSEYKEFKGLKKPNQNLRDHMNDLELIFTMLGERVSTEITRKEDAQGYPQVEDAAKRGGRVAGNARIETEKELGRPITSTENYLSQSEKKKQKHIEMEKKKL
;
A
#
# COMPACT_ATOMS: atom_id res chain seq x y z
N MET A 1 7.08 3.41 3.68
CA MET A 1 6.17 4.56 3.85
C MET A 1 4.85 4.23 4.57
N VAL A 2 4.37 3.00 4.59
CA VAL A 2 3.35 2.57 5.59
C VAL A 2 3.93 2.57 7.01
N GLU A 3 5.24 2.36 7.15
CA GLU A 3 5.95 2.49 8.43
C GLU A 3 5.94 3.92 9.00
N GLU A 4 5.99 4.96 8.16
CA GLU A 4 5.98 6.36 8.62
C GLU A 4 4.58 6.86 9.01
N LYS A 5 3.50 6.36 8.39
CA LYS A 5 2.14 6.81 8.73
C LYS A 5 1.61 6.27 10.05
N GLY A 6 2.06 5.10 10.48
CA GLY A 6 1.80 4.62 11.85
C GLY A 6 2.50 5.46 12.92
N LEU A 7 3.62 6.11 12.58
CA LEU A 7 4.35 7.03 13.44
C LEU A 7 3.74 8.45 13.47
N ILE A 8 3.13 8.92 12.38
CA ILE A 8 2.50 10.26 12.29
C ILE A 8 1.39 10.44 13.34
N VAL A 9 0.67 9.37 13.64
CA VAL A 9 -0.40 9.40 14.67
C VAL A 9 0.17 9.57 16.07
N PHE A 10 1.45 9.23 16.31
CA PHE A 10 2.06 9.18 17.63
C PHE A 10 3.26 10.12 17.81
N GLN A 11 3.41 11.18 17.00
CA GLN A 11 4.35 12.29 17.18
C GLN A 11 5.81 11.86 17.48
N ASP A 12 6.43 11.02 16.62
CA ASP A 12 7.83 10.59 16.72
C ASP A 12 8.29 9.95 18.06
N ARG A 13 7.38 9.67 18.98
CA ARG A 13 7.72 8.94 20.21
C ARG A 13 7.87 7.45 19.93
N LYS A 14 8.85 6.81 20.57
CA LYS A 14 9.14 5.38 20.38
C LYS A 14 8.01 4.51 20.94
N ILE A 15 7.17 3.97 20.05
CA ILE A 15 6.21 2.93 20.38
C ILE A 15 6.80 1.61 19.93
N ARG A 16 6.98 0.69 20.90
CA ARG A 16 7.46 -0.65 20.59
C ARG A 16 6.40 -1.42 19.84
N ARG A 17 6.84 -2.18 18.85
CA ARG A 17 5.97 -3.00 18.00
C ARG A 17 6.68 -4.27 17.57
N THR A 18 5.89 -5.26 17.15
CA THR A 18 6.39 -6.51 16.55
C THR A 18 5.47 -6.96 15.42
N TRP A 19 6.04 -7.67 14.47
CA TRP A 19 5.28 -8.33 13.40
C TRP A 19 4.89 -9.72 13.88
N PHE A 20 3.60 -10.03 13.93
CA PHE A 20 3.09 -11.31 14.38
C PHE A 20 1.77 -11.63 13.67
N ASN A 21 1.60 -12.86 13.19
CA ASN A 21 0.43 -13.33 12.43
C ASN A 21 0.06 -12.37 11.26
N ASP A 22 1.06 -12.03 10.44
CA ASP A 22 0.92 -11.20 9.23
C ASP A 22 0.40 -9.77 9.47
N GLU A 23 0.49 -9.27 10.71
CA GLU A 23 0.13 -7.89 11.04
C GLU A 23 1.03 -7.27 12.11
N TRP A 24 0.99 -5.93 12.20
CA TRP A 24 1.71 -5.18 13.22
C TRP A 24 0.94 -5.14 14.53
N TRP A 25 1.64 -5.49 15.60
CA TRP A 25 1.16 -5.40 16.98
C TRP A 25 1.96 -4.35 17.75
N PHE A 26 1.26 -3.45 18.42
CA PHE A 26 1.81 -2.30 19.12
C PHE A 26 1.64 -2.44 20.63
N SER A 27 2.64 -2.01 21.41
CA SER A 27 2.57 -1.95 22.86
C SER A 27 1.48 -0.97 23.30
N ILE A 28 0.47 -1.46 24.04
CA ILE A 28 -0.64 -0.63 24.53
C ILE A 28 -0.13 0.38 25.56
N ILE A 29 0.77 -0.05 26.43
CA ILE A 29 1.35 0.83 27.47
C ILE A 29 2.08 2.01 26.81
N ASP A 30 2.87 1.76 25.77
CA ASP A 30 3.62 2.83 25.10
C ASP A 30 2.67 3.83 24.44
N VAL A 31 1.61 3.34 23.78
CA VAL A 31 0.58 4.20 23.17
C VAL A 31 -0.11 5.06 24.23
N ILE A 32 -0.53 4.46 25.34
CA ILE A 32 -1.17 5.19 26.45
C ILE A 32 -0.19 6.22 27.02
N THR A 33 1.07 5.87 27.24
CA THR A 33 2.10 6.80 27.73
C THR A 33 2.22 8.01 26.81
N VAL A 34 2.28 7.79 25.51
CA VAL A 34 2.40 8.87 24.51
C VAL A 34 1.16 9.75 24.48
N LEU A 35 -0.05 9.15 24.47
CA LEU A 35 -1.30 9.89 24.35
C LEU A 35 -1.69 10.66 25.61
N MET A 36 -1.32 10.15 26.80
CA MET A 36 -1.72 10.75 28.06
C MET A 36 -0.59 11.53 28.74
N ASP A 37 0.67 11.37 28.26
CA ASP A 37 1.85 11.92 28.88
C ASP A 37 1.92 11.56 30.39
N SER A 38 1.64 10.28 30.70
CA SER A 38 1.44 9.80 32.06
C SER A 38 2.47 8.73 32.42
N GLU A 39 3.15 8.93 33.53
CA GLU A 39 4.06 7.94 34.13
C GLU A 39 3.29 6.71 34.71
N ARG A 40 1.96 6.82 34.87
CA ARG A 40 1.11 5.77 35.43
C ARG A 40 0.35 4.95 34.38
N ALA A 41 0.86 4.88 33.15
CA ALA A 41 0.20 4.20 32.03
C ALA A 41 -0.20 2.73 32.32
N ARG A 42 0.59 2.00 33.12
CA ARG A 42 0.27 0.60 33.51
C ARG A 42 -0.97 0.52 34.38
N LYS A 43 -1.10 1.38 35.39
CA LYS A 43 -2.29 1.41 36.26
C LYS A 43 -3.50 1.82 35.42
N TYR A 44 -3.36 2.87 34.62
CA TYR A 44 -4.42 3.32 33.75
C TYR A 44 -4.90 2.23 32.80
N TRP A 45 -3.98 1.46 32.21
CA TRP A 45 -4.32 0.34 31.35
C TRP A 45 -5.12 -0.75 32.11
N SER A 46 -4.76 -1.03 33.34
CA SER A 46 -5.51 -2.00 34.16
C SER A 46 -6.95 -1.56 34.39
N ASP A 47 -7.16 -0.29 34.71
CA ASP A 47 -8.49 0.29 34.92
C ASP A 47 -9.29 0.33 33.59
N LEU A 48 -8.63 0.68 32.49
CA LEU A 48 -9.24 0.75 31.16
C LEU A 48 -9.66 -0.64 30.65
N LYS A 49 -8.94 -1.72 30.98
CA LYS A 49 -9.32 -3.09 30.62
C LYS A 49 -10.68 -3.46 31.20
N VAL A 50 -10.95 -3.10 32.46
CA VAL A 50 -12.25 -3.35 33.10
C VAL A 50 -13.36 -2.62 32.34
N LYS A 51 -13.16 -1.33 32.10
CA LYS A 51 -14.13 -0.52 31.35
C LYS A 51 -14.38 -1.04 29.94
N LEU A 52 -13.35 -1.44 29.21
CA LEU A 52 -13.48 -2.04 27.87
C LEU A 52 -14.31 -3.33 27.89
N SER A 53 -14.12 -4.16 28.93
CA SER A 53 -14.91 -5.38 29.09
C SER A 53 -16.37 -5.06 29.37
N GLU A 54 -16.66 -4.04 30.17
CA GLU A 54 -18.02 -3.55 30.43
C GLU A 54 -18.69 -2.98 29.18
N GLU A 55 -17.91 -2.36 28.28
CA GLU A 55 -18.34 -1.88 26.96
C GLU A 55 -18.50 -3.02 25.92
N GLY A 56 -18.29 -4.29 26.30
CA GLY A 56 -18.40 -5.44 25.41
C GLY A 56 -17.17 -5.70 24.53
N PHE A 57 -16.02 -5.10 24.85
CA PHE A 57 -14.77 -5.41 24.16
C PHE A 57 -14.11 -6.63 24.82
N GLU A 58 -14.00 -7.73 24.09
CA GLU A 58 -13.41 -8.97 24.58
C GLU A 58 -11.89 -8.87 24.66
N VAL A 59 -11.40 -8.32 25.78
CA VAL A 59 -9.98 -8.03 26.01
C VAL A 59 -9.12 -9.28 25.80
N SER A 60 -9.56 -10.45 26.28
CA SER A 60 -8.82 -11.72 26.18
C SER A 60 -8.58 -12.19 24.74
N GLU A 61 -9.49 -11.86 23.83
CA GLU A 61 -9.38 -12.26 22.42
C GLU A 61 -8.69 -11.22 21.54
N LYS A 62 -8.79 -9.94 21.91
CA LYS A 62 -8.35 -8.82 21.10
C LYS A 62 -6.98 -8.29 21.50
N ILE A 63 -6.45 -8.71 22.64
CA ILE A 63 -5.16 -8.30 23.17
C ILE A 63 -4.22 -9.51 23.25
N GLY A 64 -3.05 -9.39 22.62
CA GLY A 64 -2.00 -10.41 22.68
C GLY A 64 -0.89 -10.05 23.67
N GLN A 65 -0.40 -11.04 24.42
CA GLN A 65 0.82 -10.87 25.21
C GLN A 65 2.03 -11.30 24.38
N LEU A 66 2.80 -10.32 23.89
CA LEU A 66 3.95 -10.55 23.02
C LEU A 66 5.25 -10.10 23.70
N LYS A 67 6.35 -10.78 23.37
CA LYS A 67 7.69 -10.43 23.88
C LYS A 67 8.23 -9.23 23.13
N LEU A 68 8.35 -8.10 23.81
CA LEU A 68 9.01 -6.88 23.28
C LEU A 68 10.27 -6.57 24.06
N VAL A 69 11.23 -5.95 23.39
CA VAL A 69 12.47 -5.49 24.03
C VAL A 69 12.12 -4.32 24.98
N ALA A 70 12.47 -4.46 26.26
CA ALA A 70 12.34 -3.41 27.27
C ALA A 70 13.54 -2.46 27.23
N GLU A 71 13.49 -1.34 27.98
CA GLU A 71 14.56 -0.35 28.05
C GLU A 71 15.90 -0.92 28.56
N ASP A 72 15.82 -1.97 29.39
CA ASP A 72 16.99 -2.70 29.91
C ASP A 72 17.54 -3.75 28.92
N GLY A 73 17.03 -3.78 27.66
CA GLY A 73 17.44 -4.70 26.61
C GLY A 73 16.85 -6.12 26.75
N LYS A 74 16.09 -6.42 27.80
CA LYS A 74 15.49 -7.74 28.02
C LYS A 74 14.15 -7.88 27.31
N LEU A 75 13.85 -9.08 26.84
CA LEU A 75 12.53 -9.43 26.31
C LEU A 75 11.53 -9.60 27.44
N ARG A 76 10.44 -8.83 27.42
CA ARG A 76 9.35 -8.91 28.42
C ARG A 76 8.00 -9.07 27.74
N LEU A 77 7.14 -9.89 28.33
CA LEU A 77 5.74 -10.00 27.94
C LEU A 77 5.05 -8.63 28.11
N THR A 78 4.42 -8.17 27.06
CA THR A 78 3.80 -6.86 26.99
C THR A 78 2.43 -7.01 26.31
N ASP A 79 1.41 -6.38 26.89
CA ASP A 79 0.08 -6.31 26.27
C ASP A 79 0.17 -5.49 24.96
N CYS A 80 -0.17 -6.14 23.86
CA CYS A 80 -0.12 -5.59 22.52
C CYS A 80 -1.48 -5.71 21.83
N ALA A 81 -1.76 -4.79 20.93
CA ALA A 81 -2.94 -4.80 20.09
C ALA A 81 -2.58 -4.51 18.64
N THR A 82 -3.39 -5.06 17.72
CA THR A 82 -3.34 -4.70 16.30
C THR A 82 -3.77 -3.26 16.09
N THR A 83 -3.49 -2.68 14.93
CA THR A 83 -3.92 -1.31 14.59
C THR A 83 -5.42 -1.11 14.80
N LYS A 84 -6.25 -2.06 14.36
CA LYS A 84 -7.71 -2.01 14.51
C LYS A 84 -8.13 -1.97 15.98
N ASN A 85 -7.61 -2.89 16.77
CA ASN A 85 -7.94 -2.98 18.20
C ASN A 85 -7.37 -1.78 18.98
N MET A 86 -6.21 -1.26 18.58
CA MET A 86 -5.63 -0.05 19.16
C MET A 86 -6.55 1.17 18.95
N PHE A 87 -7.11 1.35 17.76
CA PHE A 87 -8.08 2.44 17.50
C PHE A 87 -9.32 2.29 18.38
N ARG A 88 -9.82 1.07 18.60
CA ARG A 88 -10.95 0.85 19.52
C ARG A 88 -10.61 1.18 20.97
N ILE A 89 -9.41 0.81 21.43
CA ILE A 89 -8.92 1.14 22.79
C ILE A 89 -8.83 2.66 22.96
N ILE A 90 -8.27 3.36 21.99
CA ILE A 90 -8.09 4.82 22.00
C ILE A 90 -9.44 5.56 22.13
N GLN A 91 -10.49 5.07 21.50
CA GLN A 91 -11.83 5.66 21.59
C GLN A 91 -12.38 5.67 23.02
N SER A 92 -12.03 4.69 23.85
CA SER A 92 -12.45 4.57 25.25
C SER A 92 -11.59 5.38 26.23
N ILE A 93 -10.54 6.07 25.78
CA ILE A 93 -9.69 6.91 26.64
C ILE A 93 -10.36 8.29 26.84
N PRO A 94 -10.85 8.66 28.04
CA PRO A 94 -11.48 9.94 28.29
C PRO A 94 -10.43 11.02 28.60
N SER A 95 -9.68 11.45 27.56
CA SER A 95 -8.66 12.48 27.71
C SER A 95 -8.76 13.54 26.61
N PRO A 96 -8.74 14.83 26.95
CA PRO A 96 -8.71 15.92 25.96
C PRO A 96 -7.51 15.81 24.98
N LYS A 97 -6.38 15.25 25.43
CA LYS A 97 -5.20 15.04 24.57
C LYS A 97 -5.44 14.01 23.47
N VAL A 98 -6.42 13.13 23.65
CA VAL A 98 -6.78 12.08 22.70
C VAL A 98 -7.90 12.55 21.73
N GLU A 99 -8.59 13.64 22.08
CA GLU A 99 -9.71 14.15 21.32
C GLU A 99 -9.40 14.43 19.83
N PRO A 100 -8.27 15.04 19.46
CA PRO A 100 -7.94 15.25 18.05
C PRO A 100 -7.85 13.94 17.25
N LEU A 101 -7.37 12.87 17.88
CA LEU A 101 -7.30 11.54 17.23
C LEU A 101 -8.68 10.90 17.08
N LYS A 102 -9.56 11.08 18.09
CA LYS A 102 -10.94 10.60 18.00
C LYS A 102 -11.70 11.32 16.89
N GLN A 103 -11.56 12.63 16.78
CA GLN A 103 -12.15 13.43 15.70
C GLN A 103 -11.63 13.01 14.33
N TRP A 104 -10.32 12.75 14.20
CA TRP A 104 -9.74 12.22 12.98
C TRP A 104 -10.33 10.84 12.61
N LEU A 105 -10.49 9.93 13.60
CA LEU A 105 -11.13 8.62 13.35
C LEU A 105 -12.59 8.78 12.92
N ALA A 106 -13.34 9.71 13.53
CA ALA A 106 -14.71 10.00 13.15
C ALA A 106 -14.78 10.56 11.72
N GLN A 107 -13.86 11.47 11.35
CA GLN A 107 -13.78 12.02 9.99
C GLN A 107 -13.47 10.91 8.96
N VAL A 108 -12.50 10.01 9.24
CA VAL A 108 -12.20 8.87 8.37
C VAL A 108 -13.41 7.96 8.17
N GLY A 109 -14.17 7.73 9.25
CA GLY A 109 -15.43 6.97 9.18
C GLY A 109 -16.49 7.68 8.34
N TYR A 110 -16.66 8.97 8.53
CA TYR A 110 -17.57 9.80 7.75
C TYR A 110 -17.20 9.82 6.26
N ASP A 111 -15.94 10.08 5.94
CA ASP A 111 -15.44 10.08 4.56
C ASP A 111 -15.73 8.73 3.88
N ARG A 112 -15.60 7.63 4.63
CA ARG A 112 -15.92 6.30 4.08
C ARG A 112 -17.40 6.10 3.79
N VAL A 113 -18.29 6.62 4.64
CA VAL A 113 -19.75 6.60 4.41
C VAL A 113 -20.11 7.42 3.17
N GLU A 114 -19.53 8.62 3.04
CA GLU A 114 -19.70 9.47 1.85
C GLU A 114 -19.24 8.79 0.56
N GLU A 115 -18.10 8.07 0.61
CA GLU A 115 -17.58 7.31 -0.54
C GLU A 115 -18.50 6.14 -0.97
N ILE A 116 -19.22 5.53 -0.02
CA ILE A 116 -20.22 4.49 -0.34
C ILE A 116 -21.41 5.09 -1.09
N GLN A 117 -21.80 6.30 -0.73
CA GLN A 117 -22.90 7.03 -1.38
C GLN A 117 -22.48 7.65 -2.71
N ASN A 118 -21.24 8.11 -2.80
CA ASN A 118 -20.65 8.71 -3.99
C ASN A 118 -19.27 8.12 -4.29
N PRO A 119 -19.21 7.03 -5.10
CA PRO A 119 -17.95 6.34 -5.41
C PRO A 119 -16.90 7.21 -6.12
N GLU A 120 -17.27 8.32 -6.75
CA GLU A 120 -16.31 9.25 -7.39
C GLU A 120 -15.35 9.87 -6.38
N LEU A 121 -15.79 10.05 -5.11
CA LEU A 121 -14.95 10.54 -4.04
C LEU A 121 -13.75 9.63 -3.76
N THR A 122 -13.92 8.31 -3.92
CA THR A 122 -12.82 7.35 -3.78
C THR A 122 -11.72 7.59 -4.81
N GLN A 123 -12.09 7.86 -6.08
CA GLN A 123 -11.12 8.18 -7.12
C GLN A 123 -10.44 9.51 -6.86
N LYS A 124 -11.18 10.52 -6.44
CA LYS A 124 -10.64 11.84 -6.06
C LYS A 124 -9.63 11.70 -4.93
N ARG A 125 -9.96 10.99 -3.86
CA ARG A 125 -9.04 10.74 -2.74
C ARG A 125 -7.81 9.98 -3.17
N MET A 126 -7.93 8.98 -4.05
CA MET A 126 -6.78 8.26 -4.59
C MET A 126 -5.83 9.20 -5.33
N LYS A 127 -6.35 10.07 -6.19
CA LYS A 127 -5.56 11.09 -6.90
C LYS A 127 -4.85 12.04 -5.93
N GLU A 128 -5.56 12.52 -4.92
CA GLU A 128 -5.01 13.39 -3.87
C GLU A 128 -3.88 12.71 -3.08
N LEU A 129 -4.03 11.42 -2.74
CA LEU A 129 -2.97 10.65 -2.09
C LEU A 129 -1.70 10.51 -2.94
N TYR A 130 -1.83 10.28 -4.25
CA TYR A 130 -0.67 10.28 -5.15
C TYR A 130 -0.06 11.66 -5.28
N LYS A 131 -0.88 12.71 -5.39
CA LYS A 131 -0.41 14.10 -5.41
C LYS A 131 0.34 14.48 -4.13
N ALA A 132 -0.17 14.08 -2.96
CA ALA A 132 0.51 14.27 -1.68
C ALA A 132 1.83 13.51 -1.57
N LYS A 133 2.00 12.38 -2.29
CA LYS A 133 3.27 11.67 -2.43
C LYS A 133 4.24 12.33 -3.40
N GLY A 134 3.81 13.36 -4.15
CA GLY A 134 4.64 14.14 -5.08
C GLY A 134 4.63 13.65 -6.52
N TYR A 135 3.68 12.81 -6.92
CA TYR A 135 3.50 12.44 -8.31
C TYR A 135 2.87 13.59 -9.12
N SER A 136 3.25 13.72 -10.41
CA SER A 136 2.64 14.68 -11.32
C SER A 136 1.21 14.28 -11.70
N GLU A 137 0.39 15.23 -12.09
CA GLU A 137 -0.99 14.96 -12.53
C GLU A 137 -1.03 14.00 -13.73
N ASP A 138 -0.19 14.21 -14.72
CA ASP A 138 -0.08 13.35 -15.91
C ASP A 138 0.28 11.91 -15.55
N TRP A 139 1.20 11.71 -14.60
CA TRP A 139 1.56 10.39 -14.13
C TRP A 139 0.40 9.73 -13.35
N ILE A 140 -0.30 10.51 -12.52
CA ILE A 140 -1.46 10.03 -11.73
C ILE A 140 -2.57 9.54 -12.67
N GLU A 141 -2.87 10.28 -13.74
CA GLU A 141 -3.88 9.86 -14.72
C GLU A 141 -3.53 8.54 -15.40
N LYS A 142 -2.27 8.39 -15.85
CA LYS A 142 -1.79 7.12 -16.42
C LYS A 142 -1.89 5.99 -15.41
N ARG A 143 -1.51 6.23 -14.16
CA ARG A 143 -1.57 5.22 -13.10
C ARG A 143 -2.99 4.77 -12.78
N VAL A 144 -3.94 5.71 -12.69
CA VAL A 144 -5.37 5.42 -12.48
C VAL A 144 -5.94 4.62 -13.64
N ARG A 145 -5.61 5.01 -14.88
CA ARG A 145 -6.02 4.27 -16.08
C ARG A 145 -5.44 2.85 -16.10
N GLY A 146 -4.19 2.69 -15.69
CA GLY A 146 -3.55 1.38 -15.57
C GLY A 146 -4.18 0.48 -14.52
N ILE A 147 -4.77 1.03 -13.45
CA ILE A 147 -5.55 0.24 -12.49
C ILE A 147 -6.80 -0.32 -13.19
N ALA A 148 -7.57 0.54 -13.86
CA ALA A 148 -8.79 0.10 -14.56
C ALA A 148 -8.52 -0.96 -15.64
N ILE A 149 -7.46 -0.81 -16.44
CA ILE A 149 -7.05 -1.81 -17.44
C ILE A 149 -6.68 -3.13 -16.77
N ARG A 150 -6.00 -3.07 -15.64
CA ARG A 150 -5.62 -4.27 -14.88
C ARG A 150 -6.83 -5.00 -14.29
N ASP A 151 -7.78 -4.25 -13.75
CA ASP A 151 -9.02 -4.82 -13.21
C ASP A 151 -9.82 -5.49 -14.32
N GLU A 152 -9.96 -4.83 -15.48
CA GLU A 152 -10.62 -5.41 -16.66
C GLU A 152 -9.96 -6.71 -17.13
N LEU A 153 -8.63 -6.77 -17.16
CA LEU A 153 -7.86 -7.97 -17.52
C LEU A 153 -8.12 -9.12 -16.53
N THR A 154 -8.06 -8.84 -15.23
CA THR A 154 -8.28 -9.86 -14.21
C THR A 154 -9.72 -10.34 -14.16
N ASP A 155 -10.69 -9.47 -14.39
CA ASP A 155 -12.10 -9.82 -14.52
C ASP A 155 -12.34 -10.70 -15.75
N GLU A 156 -11.66 -10.44 -16.87
CA GLU A 156 -11.72 -11.28 -18.06
C GLU A 156 -11.15 -12.67 -17.80
N TRP A 157 -10.00 -12.77 -17.13
CA TRP A 157 -9.43 -14.05 -16.73
C TRP A 157 -10.36 -14.86 -15.83
N LYS A 158 -10.99 -14.21 -14.86
CA LYS A 158 -11.97 -14.83 -13.97
C LYS A 158 -13.18 -15.40 -14.72
N LYS A 159 -13.67 -14.69 -15.75
CA LYS A 159 -14.76 -15.17 -16.61
C LYS A 159 -14.37 -16.38 -17.48
N ARG A 160 -13.07 -16.65 -17.62
CA ARG A 160 -12.48 -17.71 -18.44
C ARG A 160 -11.95 -18.89 -17.63
N ASP A 161 -12.49 -19.10 -16.43
CA ASP A 161 -12.11 -20.18 -15.51
C ASP A 161 -10.63 -20.15 -15.04
N VAL A 162 -10.00 -18.97 -15.09
CA VAL A 162 -8.71 -18.71 -14.41
C VAL A 162 -9.03 -18.10 -13.06
N GLY A 163 -8.83 -18.84 -11.98
CA GLY A 163 -9.37 -18.42 -10.67
C GLY A 163 -8.38 -18.38 -9.52
N SER A 164 -7.17 -18.91 -9.66
CA SER A 164 -6.21 -18.91 -8.56
C SER A 164 -5.29 -17.68 -8.59
N GLU A 165 -4.95 -17.17 -7.41
CA GLU A 165 -3.97 -16.07 -7.27
C GLU A 165 -2.61 -16.43 -7.91
N ARG A 166 -2.24 -17.70 -7.86
CA ARG A 166 -1.01 -18.20 -8.48
C ARG A 166 -1.07 -18.09 -10.02
N GLU A 167 -2.19 -18.46 -10.64
CA GLU A 167 -2.37 -18.32 -12.09
C GLU A 167 -2.33 -16.85 -12.50
N TYR A 168 -3.02 -15.95 -11.78
CA TYR A 168 -2.93 -14.51 -12.05
C TYR A 168 -1.49 -13.97 -11.94
N ALA A 169 -0.73 -14.44 -10.97
CA ALA A 169 0.67 -14.06 -10.83
C ALA A 169 1.51 -14.52 -12.03
N ILE A 170 1.30 -15.76 -12.50
CA ILE A 170 2.03 -16.31 -13.65
C ILE A 170 1.65 -15.56 -14.93
N LEU A 171 0.35 -15.37 -15.23
CA LEU A 171 -0.08 -14.63 -16.39
C LEU A 171 0.47 -13.20 -16.42
N THR A 172 0.49 -12.55 -15.27
CA THR A 172 1.11 -11.22 -15.11
C THR A 172 2.60 -11.27 -15.40
N ALA A 173 3.28 -12.30 -14.95
CA ALA A 173 4.71 -12.48 -15.19
C ALA A 173 5.00 -12.72 -16.68
N GLU A 174 4.16 -13.49 -17.38
CA GLU A 174 4.28 -13.71 -18.81
C GLU A 174 4.10 -12.42 -19.63
N ILE A 175 3.08 -11.61 -19.32
CA ILE A 175 2.91 -10.29 -19.98
C ILE A 175 4.13 -9.41 -19.72
N SER A 176 4.58 -9.31 -18.48
CA SER A 176 5.73 -8.48 -18.10
C SER A 176 7.01 -8.93 -18.79
N LYS A 177 7.28 -10.25 -18.78
CA LYS A 177 8.46 -10.85 -19.41
C LYS A 177 8.46 -10.63 -20.93
N ALA A 178 7.32 -10.80 -21.57
CA ALA A 178 7.18 -10.55 -23.01
C ALA A 178 7.30 -9.07 -23.36
N THR A 179 6.85 -8.15 -22.48
CA THR A 179 6.92 -6.70 -22.70
C THR A 179 8.31 -6.13 -22.42
N PHE A 180 8.93 -6.50 -21.29
CA PHE A 180 10.15 -5.87 -20.78
C PHE A 180 11.38 -6.79 -20.73
N GLY A 181 11.22 -8.08 -21.03
CA GLY A 181 12.26 -9.08 -20.83
C GLY A 181 12.44 -9.51 -19.36
N MET A 182 11.61 -9.03 -18.45
CA MET A 182 11.69 -9.24 -17.01
C MET A 182 10.33 -9.60 -16.43
N THR A 183 10.30 -10.55 -15.50
CA THR A 183 9.14 -10.78 -14.63
C THR A 183 8.96 -9.59 -13.66
N PRO A 184 7.79 -9.41 -13.03
CA PRO A 184 7.60 -8.34 -12.04
C PRO A 184 8.59 -8.42 -10.87
N SER A 185 9.04 -9.61 -10.49
CA SER A 185 10.03 -9.81 -9.42
C SER A 185 11.40 -9.31 -9.85
N GLU A 186 11.88 -9.75 -11.01
CA GLU A 186 13.14 -9.30 -11.60
C GLU A 186 13.14 -7.79 -11.85
N TYR A 187 12.00 -7.23 -12.24
CA TYR A 187 11.86 -5.80 -12.45
C TYR A 187 11.91 -5.01 -11.14
N LYS A 188 11.33 -5.55 -10.04
CA LYS A 188 11.51 -4.97 -8.71
C LYS A 188 12.97 -4.94 -8.30
N GLU A 189 13.71 -6.02 -8.53
CA GLU A 189 15.15 -6.09 -8.25
C GLU A 189 15.93 -5.10 -9.11
N PHE A 190 15.64 -5.01 -10.42
CA PHE A 190 16.23 -4.02 -11.33
C PHE A 190 16.03 -2.57 -10.86
N LYS A 191 14.86 -2.27 -10.28
CA LYS A 191 14.57 -0.95 -9.68
C LYS A 191 15.06 -0.79 -8.23
N GLY A 192 15.73 -1.79 -7.67
CA GLY A 192 16.24 -1.74 -6.30
C GLY A 192 15.17 -1.71 -5.21
N LEU A 193 13.99 -2.28 -5.47
CA LEU A 193 12.88 -2.33 -4.52
C LEU A 193 13.09 -3.48 -3.53
N LYS A 194 13.45 -3.14 -2.29
CA LYS A 194 13.82 -4.12 -1.26
C LYS A 194 12.65 -4.63 -0.41
N LYS A 195 11.54 -3.91 -0.37
CA LYS A 195 10.39 -4.26 0.49
C LYS A 195 9.35 -5.07 -0.32
N PRO A 196 8.89 -6.23 0.17
CA PRO A 196 7.95 -7.09 -0.55
C PRO A 196 6.63 -6.38 -0.94
N ASN A 197 6.14 -5.48 -0.09
CA ASN A 197 4.89 -4.74 -0.27
C ASN A 197 4.99 -3.52 -1.19
N GLN A 198 6.17 -3.21 -1.77
CA GLN A 198 6.29 -2.13 -2.74
C GLN A 198 5.61 -2.50 -4.05
N ASN A 199 4.69 -1.65 -4.51
CA ASN A 199 4.04 -1.86 -5.80
C ASN A 199 4.96 -1.38 -6.92
N LEU A 200 5.37 -2.30 -7.81
CA LEU A 200 6.28 -2.00 -8.92
C LEU A 200 5.80 -0.82 -9.78
N ARG A 201 4.49 -0.76 -10.09
CA ARG A 201 3.94 0.30 -10.95
C ARG A 201 4.03 1.69 -10.34
N ASP A 202 4.06 1.80 -9.02
CA ASP A 202 4.25 3.09 -8.34
C ASP A 202 5.70 3.62 -8.46
N HIS A 203 6.61 2.79 -8.99
CA HIS A 203 8.02 3.10 -9.22
C HIS A 203 8.37 3.23 -10.71
N MET A 204 7.41 2.99 -11.60
CA MET A 204 7.57 3.08 -13.04
C MET A 204 7.49 4.52 -13.54
N ASN A 205 8.27 4.84 -14.60
CA ASN A 205 8.13 6.07 -15.34
C ASN A 205 6.92 6.02 -16.30
N ASP A 206 6.63 7.12 -16.97
CA ASP A 206 5.47 7.25 -17.86
C ASP A 206 5.44 6.22 -18.98
N LEU A 207 6.56 6.00 -19.67
CA LEU A 207 6.64 5.04 -20.77
C LEU A 207 6.54 3.59 -20.26
N GLU A 208 7.14 3.27 -19.13
CA GLU A 208 6.99 1.96 -18.51
C GLU A 208 5.53 1.66 -18.18
N LEU A 209 4.77 2.65 -17.66
CA LEU A 209 3.34 2.50 -17.41
C LEU A 209 2.54 2.30 -18.71
N ILE A 210 2.85 3.05 -19.76
CA ILE A 210 2.18 2.96 -21.07
C ILE A 210 2.37 1.57 -21.67
N PHE A 211 3.59 1.04 -21.70
CA PHE A 211 3.85 -0.30 -22.25
C PHE A 211 3.27 -1.42 -21.38
N THR A 212 3.21 -1.24 -20.06
CA THR A 212 2.46 -2.16 -19.18
C THR A 212 0.98 -2.18 -19.56
N MET A 213 0.35 -1.02 -19.70
CA MET A 213 -1.06 -0.92 -20.09
C MET A 213 -1.31 -1.50 -21.47
N LEU A 214 -0.41 -1.29 -22.42
CA LEU A 214 -0.54 -1.83 -23.78
C LEU A 214 -0.52 -3.36 -23.75
N GLY A 215 0.43 -3.97 -23.07
CA GLY A 215 0.51 -5.43 -22.94
C GLY A 215 -0.71 -6.03 -22.29
N GLU A 216 -1.21 -5.44 -21.22
CA GLU A 216 -2.42 -5.86 -20.51
C GLU A 216 -3.66 -5.69 -21.38
N ARG A 217 -3.82 -4.56 -22.05
CA ARG A 217 -4.98 -4.30 -22.93
C ARG A 217 -5.02 -5.24 -24.12
N VAL A 218 -3.91 -5.42 -24.83
CA VAL A 218 -3.84 -6.31 -25.98
C VAL A 218 -4.08 -7.77 -25.58
N SER A 219 -3.59 -8.20 -24.42
CA SER A 219 -3.88 -9.52 -23.87
C SER A 219 -5.39 -9.73 -23.67
N THR A 220 -6.08 -8.74 -23.08
CA THR A 220 -7.55 -8.77 -22.92
C THR A 220 -8.27 -8.89 -24.26
N GLU A 221 -7.88 -8.10 -25.26
CA GLU A 221 -8.53 -8.10 -26.57
C GLU A 221 -8.30 -9.42 -27.33
N ILE A 222 -7.10 -10.01 -27.23
CA ILE A 222 -6.84 -11.33 -27.84
C ILE A 222 -7.69 -12.39 -27.14
N THR A 223 -7.74 -12.40 -25.81
CA THR A 223 -8.55 -13.33 -25.01
C THR A 223 -10.02 -13.27 -25.43
N ARG A 224 -10.57 -12.07 -25.61
CA ARG A 224 -11.97 -11.86 -26.03
C ARG A 224 -12.21 -12.28 -27.46
N LYS A 225 -11.37 -11.86 -28.39
CA LYS A 225 -11.50 -12.12 -29.81
C LYS A 225 -11.48 -13.62 -30.11
N GLU A 226 -10.67 -14.40 -29.42
CA GLU A 226 -10.48 -15.82 -29.64
C GLU A 226 -11.38 -16.68 -28.75
N ASP A 227 -12.16 -16.05 -27.87
CA ASP A 227 -12.98 -16.71 -26.85
C ASP A 227 -12.15 -17.74 -26.05
N ALA A 228 -10.90 -17.35 -25.67
CA ALA A 228 -9.96 -18.24 -25.01
C ALA A 228 -10.54 -18.76 -23.68
N GLN A 229 -10.53 -20.07 -23.48
CA GLN A 229 -11.09 -20.73 -22.30
C GLN A 229 -10.01 -21.49 -21.53
N GLY A 230 -10.03 -21.35 -20.21
CA GLY A 230 -9.09 -22.01 -19.32
C GLY A 230 -7.66 -21.44 -19.38
N TYR A 231 -6.87 -21.83 -18.41
CA TYR A 231 -5.52 -21.31 -18.22
C TYR A 231 -4.62 -21.39 -19.46
N PRO A 232 -4.49 -22.52 -20.20
CA PRO A 232 -3.54 -22.63 -21.30
C PRO A 232 -3.78 -21.65 -22.45
N GLN A 233 -5.06 -21.43 -22.83
CA GLN A 233 -5.40 -20.51 -23.90
C GLN A 233 -5.24 -19.05 -23.49
N VAL A 234 -5.60 -18.74 -22.23
CA VAL A 234 -5.41 -17.41 -21.64
C VAL A 234 -3.92 -17.08 -21.48
N GLU A 235 -3.08 -18.07 -21.15
CA GLU A 235 -1.63 -17.90 -21.07
C GLU A 235 -1.03 -17.57 -22.45
N ASP A 236 -1.46 -18.25 -23.51
CA ASP A 236 -1.02 -17.93 -24.88
C ASP A 236 -1.43 -16.52 -25.28
N ALA A 237 -2.68 -16.13 -25.02
CA ALA A 237 -3.15 -14.76 -25.27
C ALA A 237 -2.33 -13.72 -24.49
N ALA A 238 -1.99 -13.99 -23.23
CA ALA A 238 -1.15 -13.14 -22.38
C ALA A 238 0.26 -12.95 -22.96
N LYS A 239 0.89 -14.06 -23.38
CA LYS A 239 2.23 -14.02 -24.02
C LYS A 239 2.21 -13.21 -25.31
N ARG A 240 1.18 -13.39 -26.16
CA ARG A 240 1.04 -12.65 -27.43
C ARG A 240 0.77 -11.17 -27.20
N GLY A 241 -0.10 -10.82 -26.25
CA GLY A 241 -0.37 -9.45 -25.90
C GLY A 241 0.88 -8.73 -25.37
N GLY A 242 1.62 -9.38 -24.47
CA GLY A 242 2.90 -8.87 -23.99
C GLY A 242 3.94 -8.72 -25.11
N ARG A 243 3.99 -9.64 -26.08
CA ARG A 243 4.91 -9.56 -27.25
C ARG A 243 4.61 -8.37 -28.13
N VAL A 244 3.34 -8.04 -28.37
CA VAL A 244 2.95 -6.84 -29.13
C VAL A 244 3.50 -5.59 -28.43
N ALA A 245 3.31 -5.48 -27.12
CA ALA A 245 3.84 -4.37 -26.35
C ALA A 245 5.38 -4.35 -26.35
N GLY A 246 6.02 -5.53 -26.26
CA GLY A 246 7.48 -5.66 -26.30
C GLY A 246 8.07 -5.22 -27.64
N ASN A 247 7.47 -5.60 -28.76
CA ASN A 247 7.88 -5.17 -30.10
C ASN A 247 7.75 -3.65 -30.27
N ALA A 248 6.60 -3.10 -29.83
CA ALA A 248 6.39 -1.64 -29.85
C ALA A 248 7.40 -0.91 -28.97
N ARG A 249 7.74 -1.46 -27.79
CA ARG A 249 8.79 -0.90 -26.92
C ARG A 249 10.15 -0.89 -27.60
N ILE A 250 10.56 -2.00 -28.20
CA ILE A 250 11.85 -2.10 -28.88
C ILE A 250 11.96 -1.09 -30.02
N GLU A 251 10.91 -0.93 -30.80
CA GLU A 251 10.88 0.06 -31.88
C GLU A 251 10.95 1.48 -31.33
N THR A 252 10.22 1.78 -30.28
CA THR A 252 10.28 3.08 -29.60
C THR A 252 11.67 3.37 -29.03
N GLU A 253 12.36 2.37 -28.46
CA GLU A 253 13.73 2.51 -27.94
C GLU A 253 14.73 2.86 -29.04
N LYS A 254 14.56 2.30 -30.26
CA LYS A 254 15.39 2.63 -31.42
C LYS A 254 15.19 4.09 -31.84
N GLU A 255 13.93 4.54 -31.96
CA GLU A 255 13.61 5.92 -32.32
C GLU A 255 14.08 6.93 -31.28
N LEU A 256 13.98 6.59 -29.99
CA LEU A 256 14.43 7.47 -28.90
C LEU A 256 15.94 7.42 -28.64
N GLY A 257 16.65 6.43 -29.17
CA GLY A 257 18.08 6.21 -28.92
C GLY A 257 18.41 5.88 -27.46
N ARG A 258 17.44 5.43 -26.66
CA ARG A 258 17.63 5.08 -25.26
C ARG A 258 16.64 4.01 -24.80
N PRO A 259 16.99 3.22 -23.77
CA PRO A 259 16.05 2.25 -23.19
C PRO A 259 14.87 2.97 -22.53
N ILE A 260 13.70 2.34 -22.54
CA ILE A 260 12.51 2.77 -21.83
C ILE A 260 12.58 2.34 -20.39
N THR A 261 13.05 1.10 -20.14
CA THR A 261 13.26 0.60 -18.79
C THR A 261 14.39 1.35 -18.11
N SER A 262 14.17 1.78 -16.89
CA SER A 262 15.12 2.57 -16.10
C SER A 262 15.25 2.01 -14.69
N THR A 263 16.47 2.03 -14.15
CA THR A 263 16.72 1.79 -12.72
C THR A 263 16.24 2.95 -11.84
N GLU A 264 15.92 4.10 -12.44
CA GLU A 264 15.40 5.25 -11.72
C GLU A 264 14.02 4.94 -11.13
N ASN A 265 13.88 5.29 -9.86
CA ASN A 265 12.67 5.08 -9.11
C ASN A 265 11.91 6.40 -8.99
N TYR A 266 10.72 6.46 -9.56
CA TYR A 266 9.91 7.68 -9.57
C TYR A 266 9.64 8.21 -8.14
N LEU A 267 9.35 7.31 -7.19
CA LEU A 267 9.14 7.66 -5.78
C LEU A 267 10.39 8.29 -5.12
N SER A 268 11.57 7.77 -5.40
CA SER A 268 12.81 8.34 -4.84
C SER A 268 13.12 9.73 -5.40
N GLN A 269 12.73 10.01 -6.63
CA GLN A 269 12.83 11.36 -7.19
C GLN A 269 11.84 12.33 -6.53
N SER A 270 10.61 11.89 -6.27
CA SER A 270 9.60 12.72 -5.60
C SER A 270 9.92 12.98 -4.13
N GLU A 271 10.47 12.01 -3.42
CA GLU A 271 10.95 12.16 -2.03
C GLU A 271 12.14 13.12 -1.94
N LYS A 272 13.09 13.04 -2.87
CA LYS A 272 14.21 14.00 -2.96
C LYS A 272 13.72 15.43 -3.23
N LYS A 273 12.68 15.60 -4.08
CA LYS A 273 12.07 16.91 -4.30
C LYS A 273 11.38 17.45 -3.07
N LYS A 274 10.69 16.59 -2.31
CA LYS A 274 10.06 16.96 -1.01
C LYS A 274 11.09 17.37 0.03
N GLN A 275 12.17 16.60 0.18
CA GLN A 275 13.26 16.94 1.10
C GLN A 275 13.88 18.29 0.73
N LYS A 276 14.14 18.57 -0.56
CA LYS A 276 14.61 19.87 -1.00
C LYS A 276 13.62 21.00 -0.73
N HIS A 277 12.32 20.75 -0.86
CA HIS A 277 11.30 21.77 -0.58
C HIS A 277 11.21 22.07 0.92
N ILE A 278 11.24 21.05 1.75
CA ILE A 278 11.26 21.18 3.22
C ILE A 278 12.57 21.89 3.68
N GLU A 279 13.72 21.58 3.07
CA GLU A 279 14.97 22.24 3.38
C GLU A 279 14.98 23.71 2.92
N MET A 280 14.33 24.04 1.79
CA MET A 280 14.18 25.43 1.33
C MET A 280 13.21 26.23 2.20
N GLU A 281 12.13 25.63 2.70
CA GLU A 281 11.22 26.28 3.64
C GLU A 281 11.89 26.51 5.01
N LYS A 282 12.64 25.52 5.52
CA LYS A 282 13.45 25.69 6.75
C LYS A 282 14.54 26.74 6.65
N LYS A 283 15.02 27.09 5.45
CA LYS A 283 16.00 28.17 5.24
C LYS A 283 15.35 29.55 5.07
N LYS A 284 14.03 29.62 4.98
CA LYS A 284 13.25 30.87 4.88
C LYS A 284 12.65 31.31 6.23
N LEU A 285 12.74 30.45 7.24
CA LEU A 285 12.40 30.72 8.65
C LEU A 285 13.70 30.93 9.46
#